data_0da637221bcd009e65024b791666a2d0
#
_entry.id   0da637221bcd009e65024b791666a2d0
#
_cell.length_a   1.000
_cell.length_b   1.000
_cell.length_c   1.000
_cell.angle_alpha   90.00
_cell.angle_beta   90.00
_cell.angle_gamma   90.00
#
_symmetry.space_group_name_H-M   'P 1'
#
loop_
_entity.id
_entity.type
_entity.pdbx_description
1 polymer ?
#
loop_
_entity_poly.entity_id
_entity_poly.type
_entity_poly.pdbx_seq_one_letter_code
_entity_poly.pdbx_strand_id
1 'polypeptide(L)'
;MIRQYKQWCIDNSIPNDQIASEPQYRQIFNYEFNIGFFKPKKDRCQLCTLMKTGTRAERERYKTTWVDHYNGKKACYIEQRKARTLLTKREDVAMLSFDLQKVLPCPKSETSPFFYKNKLSVYNLTVFDSAPALGTCYIWHAGIAKRGANEVGSAVMNAYINCAKDGKKEILSFSDSCSGQNKNRFIYAMMLNVSAKYSIKIRHCFLTPGHTYNDADGVHARIEAATRMKDIYDLKEWIQHIQQAKETNPMYVVKRMKRTDVFNLKDLVTKQNWESDREGNKVEWNKVKIVEAGYDGDGILGFYYKIGGEKQYLDTKKRRGHPVNLKTYEPNIAYPENIPLKALTIKHLQELCKSLAIPSKYHNFYNDIFANIDPTEDEEDDVMDPTVDADSFDPDEVLDENGNLENQMAEEGEEQDEEAVDGDLLGDGDEYFEDNE
;
A
#
# COMPACT_ATOMS: atom_id res chain seq x y z
N MET A 1 23.27 -23.53 11.77
CA MET A 1 24.73 -23.38 11.67
C MET A 1 25.44 -23.95 12.91
N ILE A 2 25.25 -23.48 14.15
CA ILE A 2 25.98 -24.06 15.32
C ILE A 2 25.71 -25.55 15.54
N ARG A 3 24.47 -26.03 15.27
CA ARG A 3 24.17 -27.48 15.32
C ARG A 3 24.98 -28.26 14.28
N GLN A 4 25.12 -27.72 13.07
CA GLN A 4 25.92 -28.34 12.00
C GLN A 4 27.41 -28.33 12.34
N TYR A 5 27.90 -27.23 12.95
CA TYR A 5 29.28 -27.16 13.46
C TYR A 5 29.54 -28.23 14.51
N LYS A 6 28.66 -28.37 15.50
CA LYS A 6 28.80 -29.41 16.53
C LYS A 6 28.76 -30.81 15.94
N GLN A 7 27.85 -31.06 14.98
CA GLN A 7 27.79 -32.35 14.28
C GLN A 7 29.07 -32.59 13.49
N TRP A 8 29.55 -31.60 12.77
CA TRP A 8 30.83 -31.70 12.04
C TRP A 8 32.01 -32.01 12.98
N CYS A 9 32.07 -31.40 14.17
CA CYS A 9 33.10 -31.73 15.17
C CYS A 9 33.03 -33.19 15.63
N ILE A 10 31.83 -33.74 15.83
CA ILE A 10 31.62 -35.11 16.19
C ILE A 10 32.09 -36.04 15.04
N ASP A 11 31.65 -35.78 13.83
CA ASP A 11 31.99 -36.56 12.64
C ASP A 11 33.49 -36.61 12.36
N ASN A 12 34.20 -35.53 12.73
CA ASN A 12 35.67 -35.42 12.58
C ASN A 12 36.46 -35.72 13.88
N SER A 13 35.79 -36.31 14.90
CA SER A 13 36.43 -36.71 16.16
C SER A 13 37.22 -35.59 16.86
N ILE A 14 36.77 -34.34 16.80
CA ILE A 14 37.38 -33.19 17.45
C ILE A 14 37.23 -33.32 18.98
N PRO A 15 38.28 -33.23 19.77
CA PRO A 15 38.21 -33.30 21.25
C PRO A 15 37.29 -32.22 21.82
N ASN A 16 36.51 -32.56 22.87
CA ASN A 16 35.52 -31.67 23.47
C ASN A 16 36.09 -30.34 23.97
N ASP A 17 37.32 -30.31 24.40
CA ASP A 17 38.08 -29.12 24.88
C ASP A 17 38.49 -28.18 23.73
N GLN A 18 38.44 -28.67 22.49
CA GLN A 18 38.70 -27.89 21.28
C GLN A 18 37.43 -27.43 20.55
N ILE A 19 36.25 -27.86 21.01
CA ILE A 19 35.00 -27.45 20.42
C ILE A 19 34.59 -26.06 20.96
N ALA A 20 34.40 -25.09 20.06
CA ALA A 20 33.98 -23.76 20.47
C ALA A 20 32.60 -23.79 21.13
N SER A 21 32.48 -23.11 22.26
CA SER A 21 31.20 -22.86 22.91
C SER A 21 30.30 -21.98 22.01
N GLU A 22 29.01 -21.99 22.28
CA GLU A 22 28.07 -21.18 21.46
C GLU A 22 28.42 -19.67 21.46
N PRO A 23 28.75 -19.03 22.56
CA PRO A 23 29.23 -17.64 22.57
C PRO A 23 30.48 -17.42 21.72
N GLN A 24 31.48 -18.31 21.82
CA GLN A 24 32.71 -18.22 21.02
C GLN A 24 32.43 -18.39 19.53
N TYR A 25 31.57 -19.37 19.15
CA TYR A 25 31.17 -19.56 17.78
C TYR A 25 30.48 -18.33 17.22
N ARG A 26 29.54 -17.72 18.00
CA ARG A 26 28.85 -16.49 17.60
C ARG A 26 29.77 -15.31 17.45
N GLN A 27 30.75 -15.18 18.37
CA GLN A 27 31.74 -14.12 18.32
C GLN A 27 32.57 -14.22 17.04
N ILE A 28 33.18 -15.38 16.78
CA ILE A 28 33.98 -15.62 15.57
C ILE A 28 33.12 -15.38 14.32
N PHE A 29 31.92 -15.95 14.28
CA PHE A 29 31.03 -15.79 13.14
C PHE A 29 30.68 -14.33 12.86
N ASN A 30 30.42 -13.53 13.88
CA ASN A 30 30.00 -12.14 13.70
C ASN A 30 31.13 -11.17 13.38
N TYR A 31 32.36 -11.46 13.88
CA TYR A 31 33.47 -10.51 13.80
C TYR A 31 34.53 -10.89 12.74
N GLU A 32 34.69 -12.18 12.46
CA GLU A 32 35.75 -12.64 11.53
C GLU A 32 35.20 -13.01 10.14
N PHE A 33 33.91 -13.30 10.04
CA PHE A 33 33.28 -13.63 8.77
C PHE A 33 32.27 -12.57 8.36
N ASN A 34 32.44 -11.99 7.18
CA ASN A 34 31.44 -11.09 6.59
C ASN A 34 30.28 -11.89 5.95
N ILE A 35 29.60 -12.69 6.80
CA ILE A 35 28.49 -13.54 6.41
C ILE A 35 27.24 -13.11 7.17
N GLY A 36 26.24 -12.59 6.47
CA GLY A 36 24.94 -12.25 7.04
C GLY A 36 23.91 -13.34 6.81
N PHE A 37 22.90 -13.41 7.68
CA PHE A 37 21.73 -14.23 7.40
C PHE A 37 20.83 -13.53 6.38
N PHE A 38 20.47 -14.25 5.33
CA PHE A 38 19.47 -13.75 4.38
C PHE A 38 18.14 -13.59 5.12
N LYS A 39 17.64 -12.36 5.17
CA LYS A 39 16.29 -12.12 5.68
C LYS A 39 15.29 -12.52 4.61
N PRO A 40 14.36 -13.43 4.89
CA PRO A 40 13.29 -13.77 3.93
C PRO A 40 12.56 -12.47 3.55
N LYS A 41 12.45 -12.21 2.26
CA LYS A 41 11.59 -11.13 1.76
C LYS A 41 10.15 -11.57 1.93
N LYS A 42 9.37 -10.86 2.76
CA LYS A 42 7.97 -11.19 3.03
C LYS A 42 7.09 -11.03 1.80
N ASP A 43 7.46 -10.11 0.90
CA ASP A 43 6.66 -9.67 -0.24
C ASP A 43 7.15 -10.28 -1.56
N ARG A 44 7.55 -11.55 -1.55
CA ARG A 44 7.89 -12.24 -2.79
C ARG A 44 6.64 -12.59 -3.57
N CYS A 45 6.61 -12.17 -4.85
CA CYS A 45 5.58 -12.61 -5.77
C CYS A 45 5.52 -14.14 -5.85
N GLN A 46 4.37 -14.72 -5.50
CA GLN A 46 4.18 -16.16 -5.47
C GLN A 46 4.43 -16.80 -6.84
N LEU A 47 3.92 -16.19 -7.91
CA LEU A 47 4.10 -16.68 -9.28
C LEU A 47 5.58 -16.70 -9.70
N CYS A 48 6.35 -15.63 -9.38
CA CYS A 48 7.78 -15.61 -9.65
C CYS A 48 8.56 -16.62 -8.79
N THR A 49 8.11 -16.88 -7.56
CA THR A 49 8.70 -17.91 -6.70
C THR A 49 8.43 -19.29 -7.27
N LEU A 50 7.19 -19.58 -7.69
CA LEU A 50 6.81 -20.84 -8.33
C LEU A 50 7.64 -21.12 -9.60
N MET A 51 7.88 -20.09 -10.43
CA MET A 51 8.72 -20.23 -11.62
C MET A 51 10.19 -20.53 -11.30
N LYS A 52 10.68 -20.16 -10.10
CA LYS A 52 12.05 -20.47 -9.64
C LYS A 52 12.16 -21.84 -8.97
N THR A 53 11.18 -22.25 -8.18
CA THR A 53 11.28 -23.40 -7.28
C THR A 53 10.29 -24.53 -7.58
N GLY A 54 9.33 -24.30 -8.47
CA GLY A 54 8.31 -25.28 -8.80
C GLY A 54 8.84 -26.42 -9.70
N THR A 55 8.08 -27.48 -9.78
CA THR A 55 8.34 -28.62 -10.69
C THR A 55 8.23 -28.18 -12.16
N ARG A 56 8.73 -29.00 -13.07
CA ARG A 56 8.63 -28.74 -14.52
C ARG A 56 7.16 -28.60 -14.96
N ALA A 57 6.29 -29.46 -14.46
CA ALA A 57 4.86 -29.43 -14.79
C ALA A 57 4.17 -28.13 -14.33
N GLU A 58 4.43 -27.69 -13.09
CA GLU A 58 3.90 -26.44 -12.56
C GLU A 58 4.41 -25.24 -13.35
N ARG A 59 5.70 -25.19 -13.64
CA ARG A 59 6.29 -24.11 -14.45
C ARG A 59 5.67 -24.02 -15.85
N GLU A 60 5.47 -25.15 -16.52
CA GLU A 60 4.85 -25.17 -17.84
C GLU A 60 3.37 -24.74 -17.77
N ARG A 61 2.61 -25.21 -16.76
CA ARG A 61 1.21 -24.82 -16.53
C ARG A 61 1.04 -23.30 -16.38
N TYR A 62 1.94 -22.64 -15.65
CA TYR A 62 1.83 -21.22 -15.37
C TYR A 62 2.71 -20.32 -16.24
N LYS A 63 3.38 -20.85 -17.23
CA LYS A 63 4.34 -20.13 -18.08
C LYS A 63 3.74 -18.92 -18.78
N THR A 64 2.58 -19.07 -19.41
CA THR A 64 1.90 -17.96 -20.11
C THR A 64 1.54 -16.86 -19.13
N THR A 65 0.91 -17.19 -17.99
CA THR A 65 0.56 -16.24 -16.94
C THR A 65 1.78 -15.52 -16.40
N TRP A 66 2.90 -16.24 -16.24
CA TRP A 66 4.14 -15.62 -15.76
C TRP A 66 4.76 -14.70 -16.80
N VAL A 67 4.73 -15.04 -18.09
CA VAL A 67 5.22 -14.16 -19.17
C VAL A 67 4.42 -12.85 -19.18
N ASP A 68 3.10 -12.90 -19.07
CA ASP A 68 2.26 -11.71 -19.01
C ASP A 68 2.54 -10.88 -17.74
N HIS A 69 2.71 -11.55 -16.60
CA HIS A 69 3.09 -10.90 -15.35
C HIS A 69 4.46 -10.22 -15.45
N TYR A 70 5.47 -10.90 -16.00
CA TYR A 70 6.83 -10.37 -16.19
C TYR A 70 6.85 -9.18 -17.15
N ASN A 71 6.13 -9.28 -18.27
CA ASN A 71 5.98 -8.19 -19.22
C ASN A 71 5.24 -6.99 -18.60
N GLY A 72 4.21 -7.24 -17.80
CA GLY A 72 3.52 -6.21 -17.04
C GLY A 72 4.44 -5.47 -16.06
N LYS A 73 5.25 -6.21 -15.30
CA LYS A 73 6.29 -5.64 -14.42
C LYS A 73 7.24 -4.73 -15.21
N LYS A 74 7.83 -5.24 -16.31
CA LYS A 74 8.72 -4.45 -17.17
C LYS A 74 8.07 -3.18 -17.70
N ALA A 75 6.83 -3.29 -18.14
CA ALA A 75 6.09 -2.15 -18.67
C ALA A 75 5.87 -1.08 -17.61
N CYS A 76 5.55 -1.44 -16.35
CA CYS A 76 5.45 -0.50 -15.23
C CYS A 76 6.76 0.29 -15.01
N TYR A 77 7.91 -0.39 -14.99
CA TYR A 77 9.21 0.29 -14.84
C TYR A 77 9.52 1.24 -16.00
N ILE A 78 9.17 0.85 -17.22
CA ILE A 78 9.33 1.72 -18.40
C ILE A 78 8.46 2.97 -18.26
N GLU A 79 7.21 2.83 -17.82
CA GLU A 79 6.31 3.99 -17.60
C GLU A 79 6.84 4.92 -16.51
N GLN A 80 7.32 4.39 -15.39
CA GLN A 80 7.94 5.20 -14.34
C GLN A 80 9.21 5.93 -14.85
N ARG A 81 10.05 5.25 -15.64
CA ARG A 81 11.24 5.86 -16.24
C ARG A 81 10.87 6.97 -17.23
N LYS A 82 9.87 6.74 -18.08
CA LYS A 82 9.35 7.77 -18.99
C LYS A 82 8.82 8.98 -18.21
N ALA A 83 8.09 8.76 -17.13
CA ALA A 83 7.59 9.83 -16.28
C ALA A 83 8.74 10.65 -15.67
N ARG A 84 9.77 10.00 -15.11
CA ARG A 84 10.97 10.69 -14.59
C ARG A 84 11.71 11.48 -15.68
N THR A 85 11.86 10.92 -16.88
CA THR A 85 12.45 11.64 -18.02
C THR A 85 11.60 12.84 -18.43
N LEU A 86 10.27 12.76 -18.31
CA LEU A 86 9.39 13.88 -18.63
C LEU A 86 9.55 15.05 -17.65
N LEU A 87 9.76 14.75 -16.36
CA LEU A 87 10.02 15.78 -15.33
C LEU A 87 11.26 16.63 -15.64
N THR A 88 12.31 16.05 -16.26
CA THR A 88 13.51 16.82 -16.63
C THR A 88 13.28 17.75 -17.83
N LYS A 89 12.17 17.58 -18.55
CA LYS A 89 11.86 18.33 -19.78
C LYS A 89 10.70 19.31 -19.62
N ARG A 90 9.85 19.10 -18.59
CA ARG A 90 8.61 19.86 -18.42
C ARG A 90 8.38 20.21 -16.95
N GLU A 91 8.41 21.47 -16.64
CA GLU A 91 8.15 21.99 -15.28
C GLU A 91 6.66 21.96 -14.91
N ASP A 92 5.77 21.93 -15.91
CA ASP A 92 4.31 21.87 -15.70
C ASP A 92 3.75 20.47 -15.46
N VAL A 93 4.64 19.46 -15.29
CA VAL A 93 4.30 18.07 -14.95
C VAL A 93 4.68 17.77 -13.50
N ALA A 94 3.85 17.00 -12.81
CA ALA A 94 4.18 16.37 -11.53
C ALA A 94 4.21 14.85 -11.68
N MET A 95 5.10 14.18 -10.96
CA MET A 95 5.10 12.73 -10.82
C MET A 95 4.90 12.39 -9.35
N LEU A 96 3.77 11.73 -9.06
CA LEU A 96 3.39 11.36 -7.70
C LEU A 96 3.38 9.83 -7.57
N SER A 97 3.81 9.33 -6.43
CA SER A 97 3.54 7.96 -6.01
C SER A 97 2.91 7.97 -4.63
N PHE A 98 1.96 7.09 -4.37
CA PHE A 98 1.31 7.04 -3.07
C PHE A 98 1.05 5.62 -2.60
N ASP A 99 1.07 5.47 -1.28
CA ASP A 99 0.82 4.20 -0.61
C ASP A 99 0.37 4.42 0.84
N LEU A 100 -0.46 3.49 1.34
CA LEU A 100 -0.90 3.47 2.74
C LEU A 100 0.05 2.62 3.56
N GLN A 101 0.74 3.25 4.51
CA GLN A 101 1.66 2.55 5.41
C GLN A 101 0.93 1.52 6.26
N LYS A 102 1.63 0.44 6.66
CA LYS A 102 1.18 -0.45 7.73
C LYS A 102 0.67 0.36 8.91
N VAL A 103 -0.44 -0.11 9.52
CA VAL A 103 -1.06 0.54 10.68
C VAL A 103 -0.03 0.83 11.77
N LEU A 104 0.00 2.07 12.21
CA LEU A 104 0.85 2.55 13.28
C LEU A 104 0.09 2.45 14.61
N PRO A 105 0.57 1.68 15.61
CA PRO A 105 -0.11 1.57 16.90
C PRO A 105 0.11 2.83 17.74
N CYS A 106 -0.93 3.29 18.43
CA CYS A 106 -0.83 4.38 19.40
C CYS A 106 -1.58 3.99 20.70
N PRO A 107 -0.89 3.83 21.81
CA PRO A 107 0.55 4.01 22.01
C PRO A 107 1.41 2.89 21.38
N LYS A 108 2.67 3.20 21.06
CA LYS A 108 3.69 2.26 20.64
C LYS A 108 4.74 2.17 21.74
N SER A 109 4.92 0.99 22.33
CA SER A 109 5.99 0.68 23.28
C SER A 109 6.22 -0.83 23.31
N GLU A 110 7.45 -1.25 23.59
CA GLU A 110 7.84 -2.66 23.69
C GLU A 110 7.77 -3.18 25.14
N THR A 111 7.28 -2.35 26.08
CA THR A 111 7.14 -2.74 27.47
C THR A 111 5.95 -3.67 27.71
N SER A 112 6.08 -4.58 28.68
CA SER A 112 5.12 -5.63 29.00
C SER A 112 3.65 -5.19 29.08
N PRO A 113 3.29 -4.03 29.69
CA PRO A 113 1.88 -3.60 29.79
C PRO A 113 1.17 -3.43 28.45
N PHE A 114 1.93 -3.20 27.36
CA PHE A 114 1.35 -2.94 26.04
C PHE A 114 1.17 -4.21 25.20
N PHE A 115 1.76 -5.34 25.59
CA PHE A 115 1.87 -6.50 24.71
C PHE A 115 0.51 -7.11 24.35
N TYR A 116 -0.39 -7.24 25.30
CA TYR A 116 -1.71 -7.86 25.11
C TYR A 116 -2.86 -6.84 25.07
N LYS A 117 -2.56 -5.57 24.81
CA LYS A 117 -3.59 -4.52 24.81
C LYS A 117 -3.86 -4.04 23.39
N ASN A 118 -5.15 -3.90 23.06
CA ASN A 118 -5.57 -3.22 21.86
C ASN A 118 -5.15 -1.75 21.93
N LYS A 119 -4.73 -1.22 20.80
CA LYS A 119 -4.19 0.13 20.66
C LYS A 119 -5.03 0.90 19.66
N LEU A 120 -5.01 2.21 19.75
CA LEU A 120 -5.61 3.06 18.73
C LEU A 120 -4.82 2.89 17.43
N SER A 121 -5.52 2.57 16.35
CA SER A 121 -4.92 2.51 15.01
C SER A 121 -4.70 3.93 14.48
N VAL A 122 -3.48 4.20 14.07
CA VAL A 122 -3.11 5.44 13.36
C VAL A 122 -2.72 5.05 11.94
N TYR A 123 -3.27 5.78 10.98
CA TYR A 123 -3.05 5.57 9.56
C TYR A 123 -2.17 6.68 9.00
N ASN A 124 -1.30 6.33 8.08
CA ASN A 124 -0.42 7.25 7.37
C ASN A 124 -0.44 6.93 5.87
N LEU A 125 -1.09 7.79 5.08
CA LEU A 125 -0.97 7.75 3.63
C LEU A 125 0.16 8.67 3.21
N THR A 126 1.15 8.13 2.54
CA THR A 126 2.24 8.93 1.97
C THR A 126 1.98 9.20 0.50
N VAL A 127 2.07 10.47 0.10
CA VAL A 127 2.17 10.90 -1.29
C VAL A 127 3.57 11.48 -1.50
N PHE A 128 4.34 10.85 -2.36
CA PHE A 128 5.69 11.29 -2.71
C PHE A 128 5.69 11.99 -4.05
N ASP A 129 6.18 13.24 -4.07
CA ASP A 129 6.42 14.00 -5.29
C ASP A 129 7.89 13.84 -5.70
N SER A 130 8.10 13.24 -6.88
CA SER A 130 9.44 12.88 -7.36
C SER A 130 10.27 14.10 -7.78
N ALA A 131 9.65 15.22 -8.20
CA ALA A 131 10.39 16.39 -8.65
C ALA A 131 11.12 17.09 -7.50
N PRO A 132 10.45 17.51 -6.39
CA PRO A 132 11.13 18.04 -5.22
C PRO A 132 11.69 16.96 -4.29
N ALA A 133 11.53 15.66 -4.61
CA ALA A 133 11.84 14.53 -3.73
C ALA A 133 11.20 14.66 -2.33
N LEU A 134 9.92 15.08 -2.31
CA LEU A 134 9.18 15.43 -1.10
C LEU A 134 8.10 14.40 -0.77
N GLY A 135 8.18 13.80 0.41
CA GLY A 135 7.11 12.99 0.98
C GLY A 135 6.13 13.86 1.79
N THR A 136 4.86 13.79 1.44
CA THR A 136 3.76 14.35 2.24
C THR A 136 3.00 13.21 2.89
N CYS A 137 3.00 13.15 4.22
CA CYS A 137 2.36 12.13 5.03
C CYS A 137 1.01 12.66 5.55
N TYR A 138 -0.09 12.07 5.11
CA TYR A 138 -1.43 12.36 5.60
C TYR A 138 -1.72 11.41 6.76
N ILE A 139 -1.91 11.96 7.98
CA ILE A 139 -2.05 11.15 9.19
C ILE A 139 -3.39 11.38 9.86
N TRP A 140 -4.04 10.29 10.29
CA TRP A 140 -5.28 10.29 11.07
C TRP A 140 -5.38 9.04 11.94
N HIS A 141 -6.34 8.98 12.85
CA HIS A 141 -6.59 7.80 13.68
C HIS A 141 -8.00 7.24 13.45
N ALA A 142 -8.22 6.00 13.85
CA ALA A 142 -9.44 5.23 13.59
C ALA A 142 -10.75 5.91 14.08
N GLY A 143 -10.69 6.75 15.13
CA GLY A 143 -11.85 7.53 15.57
C GLY A 143 -12.19 8.75 14.70
N ILE A 144 -11.34 9.10 13.74
CA ILE A 144 -11.57 10.20 12.78
C ILE A 144 -12.13 9.68 11.47
N ALA A 145 -11.51 8.62 10.92
CA ALA A 145 -11.85 8.04 9.63
C ALA A 145 -11.37 6.58 9.55
N LYS A 146 -11.93 5.82 8.62
CA LYS A 146 -11.51 4.44 8.30
C LYS A 146 -10.21 4.46 7.48
N ARG A 147 -9.96 3.38 6.70
CA ARG A 147 -8.75 3.26 5.83
C ARG A 147 -9.12 2.77 4.41
N GLY A 148 -10.25 3.19 3.89
CA GLY A 148 -10.76 2.80 2.59
C GLY A 148 -10.55 3.83 1.50
N ALA A 149 -11.31 3.67 0.42
CA ALA A 149 -11.23 4.52 -0.76
C ALA A 149 -11.56 6.00 -0.52
N ASN A 150 -12.45 6.31 0.45
CA ASN A 150 -12.78 7.69 0.79
C ASN A 150 -11.57 8.42 1.40
N GLU A 151 -10.87 7.79 2.33
CA GLU A 151 -9.72 8.35 3.03
C GLU A 151 -8.53 8.52 2.09
N VAL A 152 -8.18 7.43 1.40
CA VAL A 152 -7.10 7.44 0.40
C VAL A 152 -7.41 8.46 -0.69
N GLY A 153 -8.62 8.41 -1.26
CA GLY A 153 -9.04 9.33 -2.30
C GLY A 153 -9.04 10.78 -1.86
N SER A 154 -9.44 11.09 -0.63
CA SER A 154 -9.45 12.47 -0.10
C SER A 154 -8.03 13.01 0.09
N ALA A 155 -7.10 12.21 0.60
CA ALA A 155 -5.71 12.60 0.76
C ALA A 155 -5.03 12.80 -0.61
N VAL A 156 -5.23 11.88 -1.56
CA VAL A 156 -4.71 11.98 -2.95
C VAL A 156 -5.35 13.16 -3.67
N MET A 157 -6.65 13.40 -3.50
CA MET A 157 -7.36 14.57 -4.01
C MET A 157 -6.70 15.87 -3.55
N ASN A 158 -6.37 15.98 -2.26
CA ASN A 158 -5.65 17.14 -1.72
C ASN A 158 -4.28 17.31 -2.39
N ALA A 159 -3.53 16.23 -2.60
CA ALA A 159 -2.24 16.29 -3.29
C ALA A 159 -2.39 16.76 -4.75
N TYR A 160 -3.36 16.24 -5.50
CA TYR A 160 -3.62 16.66 -6.88
C TYR A 160 -4.03 18.14 -6.97
N ILE A 161 -4.89 18.60 -6.04
CA ILE A 161 -5.29 20.00 -5.96
C ILE A 161 -4.10 20.91 -5.68
N ASN A 162 -3.18 20.51 -4.79
CA ASN A 162 -1.97 21.28 -4.53
C ASN A 162 -1.09 21.39 -5.79
N CYS A 163 -0.87 20.28 -6.52
CA CYS A 163 -0.16 20.33 -7.79
C CYS A 163 -0.81 21.28 -8.80
N ALA A 164 -2.14 21.27 -8.91
CA ALA A 164 -2.86 22.18 -9.78
C ALA A 164 -2.70 23.65 -9.36
N LYS A 165 -2.74 23.94 -8.06
CA LYS A 165 -2.50 25.30 -7.51
C LYS A 165 -1.07 25.75 -7.71
N ASP A 166 -0.11 24.84 -7.70
CA ASP A 166 1.31 25.10 -8.00
C ASP A 166 1.59 25.22 -9.50
N GLY A 167 0.53 25.29 -10.33
CA GLY A 167 0.62 25.54 -11.77
C GLY A 167 0.87 24.31 -12.63
N LYS A 168 0.87 23.11 -12.06
CA LYS A 168 0.99 21.88 -12.84
C LYS A 168 -0.22 21.69 -13.75
N LYS A 169 0.03 21.22 -14.98
CA LYS A 169 -0.98 20.95 -16.01
C LYS A 169 -1.23 19.47 -16.21
N GLU A 170 -0.28 18.65 -15.80
CA GLU A 170 -0.34 17.20 -15.95
C GLU A 170 0.23 16.51 -14.71
N ILE A 171 -0.47 15.49 -14.22
CA ILE A 171 -0.03 14.65 -13.10
C ILE A 171 0.10 13.21 -13.60
N LEU A 172 1.28 12.65 -13.44
CA LEU A 172 1.57 11.23 -13.65
C LEU A 172 1.65 10.57 -12.27
N SER A 173 0.71 9.72 -11.94
CA SER A 173 0.67 9.10 -10.61
C SER A 173 0.77 7.58 -10.67
N PHE A 174 1.29 7.00 -9.60
CA PHE A 174 1.57 5.58 -9.47
C PHE A 174 1.13 5.09 -8.08
N SER A 175 0.50 3.92 -8.02
CA SER A 175 0.20 3.23 -6.77
C SER A 175 0.24 1.71 -6.97
N ASP A 176 0.11 0.97 -5.87
CA ASP A 176 -0.19 -0.45 -5.95
C ASP A 176 -1.58 -0.71 -6.57
N SER A 177 -1.94 -1.98 -6.70
CA SER A 177 -3.21 -2.41 -7.30
C SER A 177 -4.27 -2.81 -6.26
N CYS A 178 -4.19 -2.33 -5.01
CA CYS A 178 -5.17 -2.62 -3.97
C CYS A 178 -6.55 -2.07 -4.34
N SER A 179 -7.53 -2.97 -4.56
CA SER A 179 -8.87 -2.60 -5.03
C SER A 179 -9.66 -1.82 -3.97
N GLY A 180 -9.54 -2.19 -2.70
CA GLY A 180 -10.23 -1.51 -1.60
C GLY A 180 -9.76 -0.07 -1.34
N GLN A 181 -8.58 0.30 -1.82
CA GLN A 181 -7.94 1.59 -1.55
C GLN A 181 -7.71 2.41 -2.82
N ASN A 182 -6.96 1.87 -3.78
CA ASN A 182 -6.40 2.63 -4.91
C ASN A 182 -7.08 2.34 -6.24
N LYS A 183 -7.44 1.07 -6.49
CA LYS A 183 -7.90 0.61 -7.81
C LYS A 183 -9.41 0.39 -7.83
N ASN A 184 -10.15 1.49 -7.74
CA ASN A 184 -11.61 1.44 -7.69
C ASN A 184 -12.27 2.68 -8.31
N ARG A 185 -13.56 2.60 -8.54
CA ARG A 185 -14.38 3.66 -9.15
C ARG A 185 -14.40 4.97 -8.37
N PHE A 186 -14.20 4.92 -7.05
CA PHE A 186 -14.18 6.12 -6.20
C PHE A 186 -12.97 7.01 -6.55
N ILE A 187 -11.80 6.37 -6.69
CA ILE A 187 -10.56 7.06 -7.10
C ILE A 187 -10.70 7.62 -8.51
N TYR A 188 -11.27 6.85 -9.44
CA TYR A 188 -11.46 7.33 -10.83
C TYR A 188 -12.44 8.51 -10.91
N ALA A 189 -13.54 8.46 -10.16
CA ALA A 189 -14.51 9.54 -10.09
C ALA A 189 -13.90 10.81 -9.47
N MET A 190 -13.09 10.66 -8.44
CA MET A 190 -12.31 11.74 -7.83
C MET A 190 -11.34 12.37 -8.86
N MET A 191 -10.61 11.54 -9.62
CA MET A 191 -9.70 12.02 -10.67
C MET A 191 -10.44 12.85 -11.73
N LEU A 192 -11.60 12.38 -12.19
CA LEU A 192 -12.44 13.13 -13.14
C LEU A 192 -12.94 14.46 -12.58
N ASN A 193 -13.35 14.48 -11.31
CA ASN A 193 -13.80 15.71 -10.64
C ASN A 193 -12.65 16.73 -10.53
N VAL A 194 -11.49 16.31 -10.02
CA VAL A 194 -10.32 17.20 -9.90
C VAL A 194 -9.85 17.67 -11.26
N SER A 195 -9.77 16.79 -12.25
CA SER A 195 -9.37 17.13 -13.62
C SER A 195 -10.29 18.18 -14.23
N ALA A 196 -11.62 17.99 -14.14
CA ALA A 196 -12.59 18.93 -14.70
C ALA A 196 -12.56 20.29 -13.96
N LYS A 197 -12.44 20.28 -12.62
CA LYS A 197 -12.49 21.47 -11.78
C LYS A 197 -11.25 22.36 -11.94
N TYR A 198 -10.08 21.74 -12.05
CA TYR A 198 -8.80 22.45 -12.11
C TYR A 198 -8.18 22.50 -13.51
N SER A 199 -8.85 21.93 -14.52
CA SER A 199 -8.39 21.86 -15.91
C SER A 199 -6.99 21.24 -16.04
N ILE A 200 -6.75 20.15 -15.31
CA ILE A 200 -5.50 19.40 -15.33
C ILE A 200 -5.71 17.99 -15.90
N LYS A 201 -4.65 17.43 -16.48
CA LYS A 201 -4.61 16.04 -16.94
C LYS A 201 -4.05 15.15 -15.85
N ILE A 202 -4.71 14.04 -15.59
CA ILE A 202 -4.28 13.06 -14.60
C ILE A 202 -4.18 11.70 -15.29
N ARG A 203 -2.98 11.11 -15.27
CA ARG A 203 -2.71 9.75 -15.74
C ARG A 203 -2.22 8.93 -14.54
N HIS A 204 -2.92 7.86 -14.22
CA HIS A 204 -2.59 6.97 -13.11
C HIS A 204 -2.28 5.58 -13.61
N CYS A 205 -1.14 5.03 -13.18
CA CYS A 205 -0.67 3.69 -13.51
C CYS A 205 -0.63 2.81 -12.27
N PHE A 206 -1.30 1.66 -12.35
CA PHE A 206 -1.30 0.64 -11.30
C PHE A 206 -0.10 -0.29 -11.47
N LEU A 207 0.74 -0.37 -10.43
CA LEU A 207 1.93 -1.19 -10.41
C LEU A 207 1.57 -2.68 -10.30
N THR A 208 2.44 -3.54 -10.82
CA THR A 208 2.20 -4.99 -10.78
C THR A 208 2.37 -5.52 -9.34
N PRO A 209 1.39 -6.25 -8.78
CA PRO A 209 1.48 -6.80 -7.43
C PRO A 209 2.75 -7.64 -7.20
N GLY A 210 3.38 -7.50 -6.03
CA GLY A 210 4.62 -8.17 -5.67
C GLY A 210 5.88 -7.65 -6.39
N HIS A 211 5.75 -6.60 -7.20
CA HIS A 211 6.85 -5.91 -7.89
C HIS A 211 6.63 -4.40 -7.92
N THR A 212 5.96 -3.88 -6.91
CA THR A 212 5.77 -2.45 -6.76
C THR A 212 7.08 -1.83 -6.27
N TYR A 213 7.72 -1.04 -7.11
CA TYR A 213 8.72 -0.09 -6.68
C TYR A 213 8.03 1.26 -6.55
N ASN A 214 7.66 1.59 -5.32
CA ASN A 214 6.95 2.81 -5.00
C ASN A 214 7.85 3.71 -4.14
N ASP A 215 8.05 4.96 -4.53
CA ASP A 215 8.88 5.89 -3.76
C ASP A 215 8.32 6.14 -2.34
N ALA A 216 6.99 5.99 -2.14
CA ALA A 216 6.36 6.05 -0.84
C ALA A 216 6.83 4.94 0.12
N ASP A 217 7.15 3.73 -0.39
CA ASP A 217 7.71 2.64 0.42
C ASP A 217 9.04 3.03 1.07
N GLY A 218 9.85 3.80 0.34
CA GLY A 218 11.11 4.34 0.86
C GLY A 218 10.90 5.32 2.03
N VAL A 219 9.81 6.10 2.00
CA VAL A 219 9.41 6.96 3.12
C VAL A 219 8.97 6.11 4.31
N HIS A 220 8.12 5.10 4.08
CA HIS A 220 7.65 4.18 5.12
C HIS A 220 8.80 3.45 5.80
N ALA A 221 9.76 2.93 5.04
CA ALA A 221 10.94 2.24 5.58
C ALA A 221 11.78 3.16 6.48
N ARG A 222 11.94 4.44 6.12
CA ARG A 222 12.64 5.43 6.96
C ARG A 222 11.89 5.74 8.24
N ILE A 223 10.57 5.92 8.18
CA ILE A 223 9.70 6.11 9.34
C ILE A 223 9.83 4.91 10.29
N GLU A 224 9.76 3.69 9.79
CA GLU A 224 9.90 2.47 10.58
C GLU A 224 11.28 2.37 11.22
N ALA A 225 12.34 2.67 10.49
CA ALA A 225 13.70 2.66 11.02
C ALA A 225 13.87 3.71 12.13
N ALA A 226 13.39 4.94 11.92
CA ALA A 226 13.49 6.04 12.87
C ALA A 226 12.68 5.81 14.16
N THR A 227 11.59 5.04 14.06
CA THR A 227 10.68 4.79 15.19
C THR A 227 10.87 3.41 15.83
N ARG A 228 11.72 2.54 15.30
CA ARG A 228 11.86 1.14 15.74
C ARG A 228 12.03 1.01 17.26
N MET A 229 12.95 1.78 17.84
CA MET A 229 13.32 1.73 19.26
C MET A 229 12.72 2.91 20.05
N LYS A 230 11.62 3.48 19.58
CA LYS A 230 10.99 4.64 20.22
C LYS A 230 9.67 4.26 20.88
N ASP A 231 9.48 4.73 22.10
CA ASP A 231 8.16 4.78 22.72
C ASP A 231 7.43 6.03 22.21
N ILE A 232 6.20 5.84 21.76
CA ILE A 232 5.36 6.89 21.16
C ILE A 232 3.99 6.78 21.80
N TYR A 233 3.55 7.83 22.48
CA TYR A 233 2.37 7.77 23.32
C TYR A 233 1.16 8.51 22.75
N ASP A 234 1.32 9.43 21.80
CA ASP A 234 0.22 10.15 21.18
C ASP A 234 0.44 10.44 19.70
N LEU A 235 -0.58 10.97 19.05
CA LEU A 235 -0.52 11.33 17.63
C LEU A 235 0.48 12.46 17.36
N LYS A 236 0.72 13.34 18.32
CA LYS A 236 1.65 14.46 18.16
C LYS A 236 3.10 13.96 18.11
N GLU A 237 3.43 12.96 18.93
CA GLU A 237 4.75 12.32 18.85
C GLU A 237 4.94 11.56 17.53
N TRP A 238 3.91 10.84 17.03
CA TRP A 238 3.95 10.25 15.71
C TRP A 238 4.29 11.29 14.62
N ILE A 239 3.59 12.44 14.62
CA ILE A 239 3.85 13.54 13.68
C ILE A 239 5.30 14.00 13.76
N GLN A 240 5.83 14.23 14.97
CA GLN A 240 7.20 14.67 15.18
C GLN A 240 8.22 13.66 14.66
N HIS A 241 8.03 12.37 14.96
CA HIS A 241 8.93 11.31 14.50
C HIS A 241 8.89 11.12 12.98
N ILE A 242 7.73 11.23 12.37
CA ILE A 242 7.61 11.17 10.91
C ILE A 242 8.35 12.35 10.26
N GLN A 243 8.18 13.57 10.77
CA GLN A 243 8.90 14.74 10.24
C GLN A 243 10.42 14.60 10.37
N GLN A 244 10.88 14.00 11.46
CA GLN A 244 12.30 13.81 11.76
C GLN A 244 12.91 12.53 11.17
N ALA A 245 12.11 11.67 10.52
CA ALA A 245 12.59 10.42 9.95
C ALA A 245 13.56 10.61 8.76
N LYS A 246 13.62 11.82 8.21
CA LYS A 246 14.56 12.22 7.17
C LYS A 246 15.39 13.41 7.69
N GLU A 247 16.69 13.24 7.78
CA GLU A 247 17.62 14.25 8.30
C GLU A 247 18.00 15.31 7.26
N THR A 248 17.87 14.98 5.97
CA THR A 248 18.24 15.88 4.86
C THR A 248 17.02 16.61 4.31
N ASN A 249 17.22 17.84 3.83
CA ASN A 249 16.17 18.60 3.16
C ASN A 249 15.84 18.03 1.76
N PRO A 250 14.58 18.10 1.35
CA PRO A 250 13.42 18.54 2.12
C PRO A 250 13.00 17.48 3.15
N MET A 251 12.67 17.92 4.36
CA MET A 251 12.07 17.05 5.40
C MET A 251 10.67 16.62 4.98
N TYR A 252 10.15 15.54 5.58
CA TYR A 252 8.78 15.12 5.32
C TYR A 252 7.77 16.14 5.83
N VAL A 253 6.76 16.43 5.03
CA VAL A 253 5.61 17.25 5.43
C VAL A 253 4.56 16.33 6.02
N VAL A 254 4.05 16.65 7.22
CA VAL A 254 2.97 15.88 7.83
C VAL A 254 1.70 16.72 7.89
N LYS A 255 0.63 16.22 7.28
CA LYS A 255 -0.71 16.81 7.31
C LYS A 255 -1.62 15.96 8.17
N ARG A 256 -2.02 16.47 9.34
CA ARG A 256 -3.04 15.83 10.16
C ARG A 256 -4.40 16.02 9.49
N MET A 257 -5.01 14.91 9.07
CA MET A 257 -6.37 14.93 8.54
C MET A 257 -7.40 15.07 9.67
N LYS A 258 -8.36 15.90 9.43
CA LYS A 258 -9.57 16.02 10.24
C LYS A 258 -10.71 15.28 9.56
N ARG A 259 -11.75 14.97 10.31
CA ARG A 259 -12.97 14.36 9.76
C ARG A 259 -13.57 15.15 8.58
N THR A 260 -13.47 16.48 8.62
CA THR A 260 -13.92 17.38 7.56
C THR A 260 -13.06 17.33 6.29
N ASP A 261 -11.90 16.70 6.34
CA ASP A 261 -11.00 16.54 5.19
C ASP A 261 -11.24 15.22 4.44
N VAL A 262 -12.16 14.39 4.95
CA VAL A 262 -12.52 13.11 4.35
C VAL A 262 -13.87 13.21 3.64
N PHE A 263 -13.87 12.99 2.34
CA PHE A 263 -15.03 13.18 1.47
C PHE A 263 -15.71 11.85 1.13
N ASN A 264 -17.04 11.89 0.98
CA ASN A 264 -17.84 10.78 0.48
C ASN A 264 -17.74 10.74 -1.06
N LEU A 265 -16.83 9.94 -1.57
CA LEU A 265 -16.63 9.76 -3.01
C LEU A 265 -17.69 8.84 -3.65
N LYS A 266 -18.45 8.10 -2.84
CA LYS A 266 -19.56 7.24 -3.31
C LYS A 266 -20.61 8.05 -4.05
N ASP A 267 -20.88 9.27 -3.60
CA ASP A 267 -21.86 10.15 -4.25
C ASP A 267 -21.46 10.48 -5.70
N LEU A 268 -20.17 10.64 -5.99
CA LEU A 268 -19.69 10.80 -7.36
C LEU A 268 -19.95 9.57 -8.21
N VAL A 269 -19.70 8.38 -7.67
CA VAL A 269 -19.86 7.11 -8.38
C VAL A 269 -21.32 6.83 -8.69
N THR A 270 -22.22 6.97 -7.73
CA THR A 270 -23.64 6.65 -7.90
C THR A 270 -24.34 7.55 -8.92
N LYS A 271 -23.80 8.72 -9.17
CA LYS A 271 -24.34 9.72 -10.11
C LYS A 271 -23.78 9.59 -11.53
N GLN A 272 -22.92 8.63 -11.80
CA GLN A 272 -22.24 8.44 -13.07
C GLN A 272 -22.45 7.02 -13.62
N ASN A 273 -22.11 6.80 -14.90
CA ASN A 273 -22.10 5.48 -15.53
C ASN A 273 -20.70 4.86 -15.38
N TRP A 274 -20.63 3.62 -14.85
CA TRP A 274 -19.38 2.87 -14.63
C TRP A 274 -19.45 1.44 -15.19
N GLU A 275 -20.49 1.08 -15.92
CA GLU A 275 -20.76 -0.32 -16.28
C GLU A 275 -20.13 -0.71 -17.61
N SER A 276 -20.27 0.14 -18.62
CA SER A 276 -19.85 -0.17 -19.97
C SER A 276 -19.06 0.96 -20.63
N ASP A 277 -18.12 0.56 -21.48
CA ASP A 277 -17.35 1.46 -22.33
C ASP A 277 -18.22 2.10 -23.45
N ARG A 278 -17.60 2.89 -24.32
CA ARG A 278 -18.31 3.53 -25.44
C ARG A 278 -18.86 2.54 -26.47
N GLU A 279 -18.26 1.38 -26.57
CA GLU A 279 -18.63 0.32 -27.50
C GLU A 279 -19.73 -0.58 -26.92
N GLY A 280 -20.06 -0.41 -25.63
CA GLY A 280 -21.08 -1.19 -24.92
C GLY A 280 -20.53 -2.43 -24.21
N ASN A 281 -19.22 -2.64 -24.20
CA ASN A 281 -18.59 -3.76 -23.49
C ASN A 281 -18.53 -3.46 -22.00
N LYS A 282 -18.73 -4.49 -21.16
CA LYS A 282 -18.56 -4.39 -19.70
C LYS A 282 -17.11 -4.11 -19.37
N VAL A 283 -16.84 -3.08 -18.54
CA VAL A 283 -15.48 -2.74 -18.13
C VAL A 283 -15.00 -3.67 -17.02
N GLU A 284 -13.90 -4.37 -17.26
CA GLU A 284 -13.24 -5.25 -16.28
C GLU A 284 -12.26 -4.46 -15.44
N TRP A 285 -12.75 -3.77 -14.40
CA TRP A 285 -11.97 -2.84 -13.59
C TRP A 285 -10.73 -3.47 -12.93
N ASN A 286 -10.80 -4.74 -12.55
CA ASN A 286 -9.67 -5.50 -11.98
C ASN A 286 -8.51 -5.67 -12.97
N LYS A 287 -8.77 -5.68 -14.27
CA LYS A 287 -7.75 -5.80 -15.33
C LYS A 287 -7.15 -4.48 -15.78
N VAL A 288 -7.78 -3.34 -15.45
CA VAL A 288 -7.28 -2.02 -15.85
C VAL A 288 -5.89 -1.77 -15.27
N LYS A 289 -4.97 -1.27 -16.09
CA LYS A 289 -3.58 -0.95 -15.74
C LYS A 289 -3.30 0.54 -15.70
N ILE A 290 -3.98 1.32 -16.51
CA ILE A 290 -3.84 2.77 -16.56
C ILE A 290 -5.22 3.39 -16.69
N VAL A 291 -5.42 4.52 -16.02
CA VAL A 291 -6.60 5.40 -16.20
C VAL A 291 -6.14 6.81 -16.49
N GLU A 292 -6.91 7.52 -17.31
CA GLU A 292 -6.64 8.90 -17.73
C GLU A 292 -7.89 9.77 -17.60
N ALA A 293 -7.77 10.90 -16.91
CA ALA A 293 -8.79 11.92 -16.78
C ALA A 293 -8.31 13.24 -17.39
N GLY A 294 -9.20 13.94 -18.11
CA GLY A 294 -8.91 15.25 -18.70
C GLY A 294 -8.15 15.25 -20.03
N TYR A 295 -7.85 14.10 -20.58
CA TYR A 295 -7.22 13.99 -21.91
C TYR A 295 -8.23 14.03 -23.05
N ASP A 296 -9.42 13.50 -22.83
CA ASP A 296 -10.43 13.26 -23.86
C ASP A 296 -11.73 14.06 -23.62
N GLY A 297 -11.70 14.96 -22.65
CA GLY A 297 -12.82 15.82 -22.27
C GLY A 297 -13.40 15.54 -20.90
N ASP A 298 -14.28 16.44 -20.44
CA ASP A 298 -14.90 16.34 -19.12
C ASP A 298 -15.86 15.13 -19.04
N GLY A 299 -15.67 14.29 -18.02
CA GLY A 299 -16.48 13.11 -17.79
C GLY A 299 -16.14 11.91 -18.69
N ILE A 300 -15.06 12.00 -19.44
CA ILE A 300 -14.55 10.88 -20.23
C ILE A 300 -13.32 10.32 -19.52
N LEU A 301 -13.37 9.04 -19.16
CA LEU A 301 -12.24 8.30 -18.61
C LEU A 301 -11.62 7.44 -19.71
N GLY A 302 -10.37 7.73 -20.04
CA GLY A 302 -9.54 6.84 -20.84
C GLY A 302 -8.99 5.72 -19.95
N PHE A 303 -8.92 4.50 -20.44
CA PHE A 303 -8.33 3.41 -19.68
C PHE A 303 -7.63 2.38 -20.58
N TYR A 304 -6.73 1.60 -19.98
CA TYR A 304 -5.95 0.60 -20.70
C TYR A 304 -5.89 -0.69 -19.88
N TYR A 305 -6.20 -1.82 -20.50
CA TYR A 305 -6.00 -3.14 -19.89
C TYR A 305 -4.55 -3.62 -19.93
N LYS A 306 -3.73 -3.05 -20.80
CA LYS A 306 -2.31 -3.35 -20.93
C LYS A 306 -1.53 -2.06 -21.14
N ILE A 307 -0.40 -1.93 -20.46
CA ILE A 307 0.52 -0.80 -20.66
C ILE A 307 1.07 -0.86 -22.10
N GLY A 308 0.91 0.24 -22.84
CA GLY A 308 1.24 0.28 -24.27
C GLY A 308 0.22 -0.40 -25.18
N GLY A 309 -0.91 -0.85 -24.65
CA GLY A 309 -2.04 -1.36 -25.42
C GLY A 309 -2.94 -0.27 -25.96
N GLU A 310 -4.08 -0.68 -26.50
CA GLU A 310 -5.09 0.20 -27.03
C GLU A 310 -5.83 0.94 -25.91
N LYS A 311 -6.10 2.22 -26.12
CA LYS A 311 -6.86 3.08 -25.22
C LYS A 311 -8.35 2.84 -25.43
N GLN A 312 -9.05 2.56 -24.36
CA GLN A 312 -10.49 2.45 -24.33
C GLN A 312 -11.10 3.65 -23.59
N TYR A 313 -12.38 3.88 -23.80
CA TYR A 313 -13.05 5.07 -23.31
C TYR A 313 -14.35 4.73 -22.59
N LEU A 314 -14.54 5.30 -21.42
CA LEU A 314 -15.79 5.29 -20.68
C LEU A 314 -16.37 6.71 -20.66
N ASP A 315 -17.60 6.88 -21.10
CA ASP A 315 -18.36 8.11 -20.87
C ASP A 315 -19.15 7.94 -19.58
N THR A 316 -18.75 8.69 -18.54
CA THR A 316 -19.38 8.61 -17.23
C THR A 316 -20.72 9.34 -17.15
N LYS A 317 -21.12 10.09 -18.18
CA LYS A 317 -22.42 10.77 -18.20
C LYS A 317 -23.55 9.76 -18.29
N LYS A 318 -24.50 9.84 -17.37
CA LYS A 318 -25.70 9.01 -17.46
C LYS A 318 -26.54 9.37 -18.68
N ARG A 319 -26.99 8.37 -19.41
CA ARG A 319 -27.89 8.57 -20.57
C ARG A 319 -29.29 9.10 -20.17
N ARG A 320 -29.71 8.85 -18.92
CA ARG A 320 -30.99 9.31 -18.35
C ARG A 320 -30.72 10.01 -17.00
N GLY A 321 -31.42 11.14 -16.76
CA GLY A 321 -31.27 11.95 -15.55
C GLY A 321 -30.38 13.17 -15.75
N HIS A 322 -30.14 13.91 -14.66
CA HIS A 322 -29.29 15.10 -14.71
C HIS A 322 -27.82 14.68 -14.50
N PRO A 323 -26.94 14.87 -15.50
CA PRO A 323 -25.52 14.57 -15.34
C PRO A 323 -24.92 15.48 -14.27
N VAL A 324 -23.99 14.94 -13.47
CA VAL A 324 -23.23 15.71 -12.51
C VAL A 324 -22.32 16.68 -13.27
N ASN A 325 -22.37 17.96 -12.92
CA ASN A 325 -21.38 18.91 -13.41
C ASN A 325 -20.10 18.75 -12.59
N LEU A 326 -19.14 18.01 -13.12
CA LEU A 326 -17.86 17.73 -12.44
C LEU A 326 -17.06 18.98 -12.08
N LYS A 327 -17.23 20.09 -12.81
CA LYS A 327 -16.52 21.35 -12.52
C LYS A 327 -16.99 22.04 -11.25
N THR A 328 -18.27 21.90 -10.93
CA THR A 328 -18.88 22.59 -9.80
C THR A 328 -19.25 21.65 -8.65
N TYR A 329 -19.09 20.34 -8.85
CA TYR A 329 -19.43 19.39 -7.82
C TYR A 329 -18.45 19.41 -6.66
N GLU A 330 -18.99 19.52 -5.44
CA GLU A 330 -18.25 19.38 -4.19
C GLU A 330 -18.74 18.12 -3.49
N PRO A 331 -17.86 17.16 -3.20
CA PRO A 331 -18.26 15.98 -2.45
C PRO A 331 -18.59 16.35 -1.01
N ASN A 332 -19.59 15.68 -0.44
CA ASN A 332 -19.97 15.83 0.97
C ASN A 332 -18.89 15.22 1.88
N ILE A 333 -18.88 15.60 3.16
CA ILE A 333 -18.06 14.95 4.18
C ILE A 333 -18.52 13.50 4.36
N ALA A 334 -17.57 12.57 4.42
CA ALA A 334 -17.87 11.15 4.54
C ALA A 334 -18.47 10.79 5.91
N TYR A 335 -17.99 11.43 6.96
CA TYR A 335 -18.36 11.13 8.34
C TYR A 335 -18.89 12.38 9.04
N PRO A 336 -20.21 12.54 9.21
CA PRO A 336 -20.80 13.68 9.93
C PRO A 336 -20.38 13.69 11.42
N GLU A 337 -20.13 12.53 12.02
CA GLU A 337 -19.72 12.33 13.40
C GLU A 337 -18.42 11.57 13.52
N ASN A 338 -17.83 11.47 14.70
CA ASN A 338 -16.66 10.63 14.94
C ASN A 338 -17.03 9.16 14.77
N ILE A 339 -16.03 8.37 14.33
CA ILE A 339 -16.24 6.93 14.14
C ILE A 339 -16.11 6.23 15.49
N PRO A 340 -17.09 5.41 15.88
CA PRO A 340 -17.01 4.62 17.10
C PRO A 340 -15.77 3.72 17.13
N LEU A 341 -15.19 3.54 18.30
CA LEU A 341 -14.09 2.61 18.54
C LEU A 341 -14.58 1.37 19.28
N LYS A 342 -13.93 0.24 19.08
CA LYS A 342 -14.24 -0.99 19.81
C LYS A 342 -14.16 -0.76 21.33
N ALA A 343 -15.16 -1.21 22.07
CA ALA A 343 -15.23 -1.04 23.52
C ALA A 343 -13.98 -1.59 24.22
N LEU A 344 -13.47 -2.75 23.75
CA LEU A 344 -12.24 -3.33 24.25
C LEU A 344 -11.02 -2.43 24.03
N THR A 345 -10.92 -1.75 22.90
CA THR A 345 -9.84 -0.78 22.65
C THR A 345 -9.92 0.38 23.64
N ILE A 346 -11.08 0.97 23.83
CA ILE A 346 -11.29 2.06 24.80
C ILE A 346 -10.92 1.59 26.21
N LYS A 347 -11.41 0.42 26.63
CA LYS A 347 -11.11 -0.18 27.93
C LYS A 347 -9.59 -0.36 28.13
N HIS A 348 -8.89 -0.92 27.16
CA HIS A 348 -7.45 -1.14 27.24
C HIS A 348 -6.67 0.16 27.32
N LEU A 349 -7.05 1.18 26.57
CA LEU A 349 -6.41 2.50 26.63
C LEU A 349 -6.66 3.17 28.01
N GLN A 350 -7.87 3.06 28.56
CA GLN A 350 -8.18 3.55 29.92
C GLN A 350 -7.34 2.84 31.00
N GLU A 351 -7.19 1.51 30.89
CA GLU A 351 -6.36 0.72 31.80
C GLU A 351 -4.87 1.13 31.72
N LEU A 352 -4.35 1.37 30.53
CA LEU A 352 -2.98 1.86 30.33
C LEU A 352 -2.78 3.26 30.90
N CYS A 353 -3.75 4.15 30.77
CA CYS A 353 -3.71 5.46 31.43
C CYS A 353 -3.78 5.33 32.97
N LYS A 354 -4.70 4.52 33.49
CA LYS A 354 -4.90 4.32 34.92
C LYS A 354 -3.67 3.70 35.62
N SER A 355 -3.01 2.78 34.95
CA SER A 355 -1.76 2.15 35.45
C SER A 355 -0.52 3.02 35.28
N LEU A 356 -0.63 4.21 34.69
CA LEU A 356 0.48 5.09 34.32
C LEU A 356 1.49 4.45 33.34
N ALA A 357 1.13 3.37 32.68
CA ALA A 357 1.91 2.84 31.56
C ALA A 357 1.99 3.89 30.43
N ILE A 358 0.90 4.61 30.21
CA ILE A 358 0.89 5.85 29.43
C ILE A 358 1.15 6.99 30.42
N PRO A 359 2.27 7.73 30.31
CA PRO A 359 2.56 8.84 31.23
C PRO A 359 1.47 9.92 31.25
N SER A 360 1.19 10.51 32.41
CA SER A 360 0.07 11.43 32.62
C SER A 360 0.05 12.66 31.68
N LYS A 361 1.23 13.09 31.22
CA LYS A 361 1.34 14.20 30.25
C LYS A 361 0.62 13.94 28.91
N TYR A 362 0.34 12.67 28.56
CA TYR A 362 -0.35 12.27 27.35
C TYR A 362 -1.84 11.97 27.57
N HIS A 363 -2.32 11.95 28.83
CA HIS A 363 -3.70 11.56 29.14
C HIS A 363 -4.74 12.47 28.50
N ASN A 364 -4.45 13.74 28.28
CA ASN A 364 -5.38 14.66 27.63
C ASN A 364 -5.77 14.18 26.22
N PHE A 365 -4.84 13.63 25.45
CA PHE A 365 -5.13 13.07 24.14
C PHE A 365 -6.14 11.93 24.21
N TYR A 366 -5.98 11.03 25.18
CA TYR A 366 -6.89 9.89 25.36
C TYR A 366 -8.21 10.31 25.98
N ASN A 367 -8.21 11.25 26.90
CA ASN A 367 -9.45 11.79 27.49
C ASN A 367 -10.33 12.47 26.43
N ASP A 368 -9.73 13.18 25.47
CA ASP A 368 -10.45 13.75 24.34
C ASP A 368 -11.11 12.66 23.48
N ILE A 369 -10.43 11.52 23.29
CA ILE A 369 -10.98 10.37 22.58
C ILE A 369 -12.15 9.77 23.37
N PHE A 370 -11.97 9.51 24.67
CA PHE A 370 -13.01 8.91 25.52
C PHE A 370 -14.25 9.79 25.66
N ALA A 371 -14.09 11.11 25.60
CA ALA A 371 -15.21 12.06 25.70
C ALA A 371 -15.99 12.25 24.39
N ASN A 372 -15.36 11.97 23.22
CA ASN A 372 -15.93 12.34 21.92
C ASN A 372 -16.17 11.15 20.98
N ILE A 373 -15.81 9.93 21.40
CA ILE A 373 -15.95 8.74 20.57
C ILE A 373 -16.72 7.67 21.35
N ASP A 374 -17.85 7.27 20.79
CA ASP A 374 -18.68 6.23 21.38
C ASP A 374 -18.04 4.85 21.24
N PRO A 375 -18.20 3.96 22.23
CA PRO A 375 -17.82 2.57 22.10
C PRO A 375 -18.80 1.81 21.19
N THR A 376 -18.29 0.90 20.38
CA THR A 376 -19.10 -0.14 19.73
C THR A 376 -19.02 -1.43 20.52
N GLU A 377 -20.06 -2.26 20.47
CA GLU A 377 -20.00 -3.62 20.96
C GLU A 377 -18.87 -4.38 20.24
N ASP A 378 -18.10 -5.15 21.02
CA ASP A 378 -17.09 -6.04 20.45
C ASP A 378 -17.87 -7.21 19.84
N GLU A 379 -18.01 -7.26 18.51
CA GLU A 379 -18.23 -8.53 17.84
C GLU A 379 -17.03 -9.42 18.17
N GLU A 380 -17.26 -10.68 18.53
CA GLU A 380 -16.19 -11.67 18.80
C GLU A 380 -15.23 -11.65 17.62
N ASP A 381 -14.14 -10.95 17.80
CA ASP A 381 -13.09 -10.92 16.78
C ASP A 381 -12.18 -12.09 16.98
N ASP A 382 -11.96 -12.80 15.90
CA ASP A 382 -10.76 -13.58 15.71
C ASP A 382 -9.55 -12.78 16.17
N VAL A 383 -8.76 -13.37 17.04
CA VAL A 383 -7.49 -12.85 17.54
C VAL A 383 -6.71 -12.33 16.33
N MET A 384 -6.63 -11.03 16.17
CA MET A 384 -5.88 -10.44 15.06
C MET A 384 -4.45 -10.96 15.10
N ASP A 385 -4.14 -11.87 14.22
CA ASP A 385 -2.77 -12.19 13.87
C ASP A 385 -2.13 -10.86 13.38
N PRO A 386 -1.14 -10.33 14.09
CA PRO A 386 -0.49 -9.08 13.71
C PRO A 386 0.22 -9.16 12.34
N THR A 387 0.20 -10.31 11.71
CA THR A 387 0.78 -10.54 10.36
C THR A 387 -0.25 -10.52 9.25
N VAL A 388 -1.54 -10.51 9.59
CA VAL A 388 -2.62 -10.41 8.60
C VAL A 388 -3.04 -8.95 8.51
N ASP A 389 -2.41 -8.18 7.65
CA ASP A 389 -3.04 -7.04 7.00
C ASP A 389 -4.15 -7.63 6.12
N ALA A 390 -5.21 -8.10 6.77
CA ALA A 390 -6.39 -8.50 6.06
C ALA A 390 -6.91 -7.25 5.38
N ASP A 391 -6.90 -7.28 4.07
CA ASP A 391 -7.80 -6.51 3.25
C ASP A 391 -9.19 -6.64 3.86
N SER A 392 -9.59 -5.70 4.70
CA SER A 392 -10.98 -5.59 5.14
C SER A 392 -11.75 -5.07 3.95
N PHE A 393 -11.95 -5.96 3.05
CA PHE A 393 -12.82 -5.93 1.92
C PHE A 393 -14.25 -5.84 2.46
N ASP A 394 -14.98 -4.82 2.06
CA ASP A 394 -16.43 -4.81 2.19
C ASP A 394 -16.98 -5.73 1.09
N PRO A 395 -17.47 -6.94 1.42
CA PRO A 395 -17.93 -7.91 0.42
C PRO A 395 -19.10 -7.39 -0.42
N ASP A 396 -19.83 -6.38 0.03
CA ASP A 396 -20.98 -5.80 -0.70
C ASP A 396 -20.56 -4.84 -1.84
N GLU A 397 -19.28 -4.48 -1.96
CA GLU A 397 -18.80 -3.57 -3.02
C GLU A 397 -18.22 -4.26 -4.25
N VAL A 398 -18.01 -5.59 -4.26
CA VAL A 398 -17.36 -6.32 -5.38
C VAL A 398 -18.05 -7.63 -5.74
N LEU A 399 -19.20 -7.92 -5.22
CA LEU A 399 -19.99 -9.04 -5.74
C LEU A 399 -20.52 -8.66 -7.13
N ASP A 400 -20.16 -9.46 -8.14
CA ASP A 400 -20.96 -9.53 -9.35
C ASP A 400 -22.36 -10.07 -9.00
N GLU A 401 -23.33 -9.87 -9.84
CA GLU A 401 -24.74 -10.24 -9.61
C GLU A 401 -24.93 -11.75 -9.34
N ASN A 402 -23.88 -12.56 -9.26
CA ASN A 402 -23.89 -14.02 -9.08
C ASN A 402 -23.10 -14.53 -7.86
N GLY A 403 -22.49 -13.68 -7.05
CA GLY A 403 -21.93 -14.07 -5.74
C GLY A 403 -20.76 -15.06 -5.77
N ASN A 404 -20.01 -15.15 -6.86
CA ASN A 404 -18.89 -16.07 -6.97
C ASN A 404 -17.55 -15.36 -6.95
N LEU A 405 -16.79 -15.58 -5.87
CA LEU A 405 -15.34 -15.55 -5.90
C LEU A 405 -14.88 -16.72 -6.78
N GLU A 406 -14.16 -16.46 -7.86
CA GLU A 406 -13.41 -17.50 -8.56
C GLU A 406 -12.25 -17.99 -7.68
N ASN A 407 -12.58 -18.85 -6.72
CA ASN A 407 -11.68 -19.80 -6.09
C ASN A 407 -11.58 -21.03 -7.00
N GLN A 408 -10.78 -20.97 -8.05
CA GLN A 408 -10.31 -22.17 -8.73
C GLN A 408 -8.91 -22.51 -8.23
N MET A 409 -8.85 -23.12 -7.05
CA MET A 409 -7.74 -24.00 -6.65
C MET A 409 -8.23 -24.96 -5.57
N ALA A 410 -8.88 -26.04 -5.95
CA ALA A 410 -8.81 -27.35 -5.31
C ALA A 410 -9.64 -28.32 -6.17
N GLU A 411 -8.98 -29.27 -6.66
CA GLU A 411 -9.22 -30.72 -6.67
C GLU A 411 -8.78 -31.36 -7.98
N GLU A 412 -8.12 -32.46 -7.74
CA GLU A 412 -7.87 -33.66 -8.54
C GLU A 412 -6.52 -33.83 -9.22
N GLY A 413 -5.84 -34.89 -8.75
CA GLY A 413 -5.18 -35.89 -9.53
C GLY A 413 -3.74 -36.22 -9.14
N GLU A 414 -3.58 -37.17 -8.26
CA GLU A 414 -2.36 -38.01 -8.16
C GLU A 414 -2.17 -38.74 -9.50
N GLU A 415 -0.94 -38.67 -10.05
CA GLU A 415 -0.29 -39.84 -10.66
C GLU A 415 1.15 -39.51 -11.13
N GLN A 416 2.05 -40.25 -10.53
CA GLN A 416 3.28 -40.93 -10.97
C GLN A 416 4.43 -40.17 -11.63
N ASP A 417 5.56 -40.33 -10.98
CA ASP A 417 6.93 -40.06 -11.39
C ASP A 417 7.33 -40.74 -12.70
N GLU A 418 8.04 -40.00 -13.55
CA GLU A 418 9.15 -40.53 -14.36
C GLU A 418 10.22 -39.48 -14.62
N GLU A 419 11.45 -39.91 -14.41
CA GLU A 419 12.72 -39.19 -14.55
C GLU A 419 13.02 -38.80 -16.01
N ALA A 420 13.66 -37.67 -16.23
CA ALA A 420 14.98 -37.53 -16.85
C ALA A 420 15.25 -36.22 -17.61
N VAL A 421 16.35 -35.62 -17.25
CA VAL A 421 17.46 -35.06 -18.03
C VAL A 421 17.30 -33.75 -18.80
N ASP A 422 18.11 -32.81 -18.32
CA ASP A 422 18.93 -31.77 -18.94
C ASP A 422 18.45 -30.97 -20.17
N GLY A 423 18.65 -29.69 -20.01
CA GLY A 423 18.70 -28.72 -21.10
C GLY A 423 18.75 -27.29 -20.61
N ASP A 424 19.96 -26.80 -20.37
CA ASP A 424 20.33 -25.40 -20.21
C ASP A 424 19.53 -24.48 -21.14
N LEU A 425 18.92 -23.44 -20.56
CA LEU A 425 18.74 -22.13 -21.18
C LEU A 425 17.90 -21.22 -20.28
N LEU A 426 18.49 -20.68 -19.26
CA LEU A 426 18.07 -19.39 -18.69
C LEU A 426 19.30 -18.74 -18.06
N GLY A 427 19.97 -17.92 -18.85
CA GLY A 427 21.03 -17.07 -18.38
C GLY A 427 20.55 -16.16 -17.25
N ASP A 428 21.27 -16.18 -16.18
CA ASP A 428 21.16 -15.24 -15.06
C ASP A 428 21.34 -13.82 -15.59
N GLY A 429 20.26 -13.06 -15.53
CA GLY A 429 20.23 -11.65 -15.89
C GLY A 429 19.55 -10.83 -14.82
N ASP A 430 19.85 -11.09 -13.55
CA ASP A 430 19.62 -10.12 -12.47
C ASP A 430 20.84 -9.18 -12.42
N GLU A 431 20.99 -8.31 -13.43
CA GLU A 431 21.86 -7.14 -13.31
C GLU A 431 21.23 -6.19 -12.28
N TYR A 432 21.79 -6.22 -11.09
CA TYR A 432 21.72 -5.14 -10.13
C TYR A 432 22.34 -3.92 -10.80
N PHE A 433 21.52 -2.94 -11.17
CA PHE A 433 22.03 -1.61 -11.45
C PHE A 433 22.49 -0.99 -10.11
N GLU A 434 23.81 -1.02 -9.88
CA GLU A 434 24.45 -0.11 -8.96
C GLU A 434 24.32 1.30 -9.55
N ASP A 435 23.65 2.17 -8.81
CA ASP A 435 23.71 3.60 -9.04
C ASP A 435 25.12 4.08 -8.67
N ASN A 436 25.94 4.32 -9.67
CA ASN A 436 27.09 5.20 -9.55
C ASN A 436 26.76 6.54 -10.20
N GLU A 437 26.91 7.61 -9.35
CA GLU A 437 26.89 9.05 -9.55
C GLU A 437 25.54 9.75 -9.46
#